data_9abf351ee788e8d74d3ced57aaf76cd1
#
_entry.id   9abf351ee788e8d74d3ced57aaf76cd1
#
_cell.length_a   1.000
_cell.length_b   1.000
_cell.length_c   1.000
_cell.angle_alpha   90.00
_cell.angle_beta   90.00
_cell.angle_gamma   90.00
#
_symmetry.space_group_name_H-M   'P 1'
#
loop_
_entity.id
_entity.type
_entity.pdbx_description
1 polymer ?
#
loop_
_entity_poly.entity_id
_entity_poly.type
_entity_poly.pdbx_seq_one_letter_code
_entity_poly.pdbx_strand_id
1 'polypeptide(L)'
;MVRVVMYASASVDGFIADENDQPGPLFDWLTSGDVPLDDSGVLKVSQASYDHTRPYWDSIGVTIAGRHVFDLTDGWDGTPPAGVDHVVVVTHRGRPEGWHPDA
;
A
#
# COMPACT_ATOMS: atom_id res chain seq x y z
N MET A 1 -8.47 -1.39 -22.20
CA MET A 1 -7.44 -2.40 -21.98
C MET A 1 -7.07 -2.42 -20.50
N VAL A 2 -7.01 -3.59 -19.91
CA VAL A 2 -6.55 -3.76 -18.52
C VAL A 2 -5.03 -3.79 -18.52
N ARG A 3 -4.43 -3.03 -17.60
CA ARG A 3 -2.98 -3.03 -17.39
C ARG A 3 -2.68 -3.50 -15.97
N VAL A 4 -1.75 -4.43 -15.83
CA VAL A 4 -1.26 -4.90 -14.53
C VAL A 4 0.13 -4.33 -14.31
N VAL A 5 0.33 -3.67 -13.16
CA VAL A 5 1.60 -3.02 -12.82
C VAL A 5 2.11 -3.59 -11.51
N MET A 6 3.38 -3.98 -11.47
CA MET A 6 4.05 -4.35 -10.23
C MET A 6 4.70 -3.11 -9.62
N TYR A 7 4.49 -2.91 -8.31
CA TYR A 7 4.96 -1.72 -7.61
C TYR A 7 5.52 -2.07 -6.24
N ALA A 8 6.65 -1.45 -5.89
CA ALA A 8 7.20 -1.53 -4.54
C ALA A 8 8.08 -0.30 -4.30
N SER A 9 8.05 0.23 -3.07
CA SER A 9 9.07 1.17 -2.61
C SER A 9 10.33 0.38 -2.30
N ALA A 10 11.45 0.79 -2.88
CA ALA A 10 12.71 0.06 -2.76
C ALA A 10 13.86 1.02 -2.47
N SER A 11 14.88 0.53 -1.77
CA SER A 11 16.12 1.27 -1.60
C SER A 11 16.92 1.33 -2.91
N VAL A 12 17.92 2.20 -2.96
CA VAL A 12 18.75 2.36 -4.16
C VAL A 12 19.43 1.05 -4.56
N ASP A 13 19.77 0.22 -3.57
CA ASP A 13 20.40 -1.08 -3.78
C ASP A 13 19.39 -2.24 -3.90
N GLY A 14 18.10 -1.93 -4.03
CA GLY A 14 17.09 -2.90 -4.44
C GLY A 14 16.38 -3.66 -3.32
N PHE A 15 16.51 -3.25 -2.08
CA PHE A 15 15.80 -3.90 -0.97
C PHE A 15 14.45 -3.27 -0.70
N ILE A 16 13.45 -4.11 -0.41
CA ILE A 16 12.10 -3.67 -0.05
C ILE A 16 11.77 -3.90 1.43
N ALA A 17 12.59 -4.66 2.12
CA ALA A 17 12.47 -4.95 3.56
C ALA A 17 13.82 -5.38 4.09
N ASP A 18 13.97 -5.33 5.42
CA ASP A 18 15.12 -5.89 6.10
C ASP A 18 14.93 -7.38 6.39
N GLU A 19 15.89 -7.99 7.11
CA GLU A 19 15.85 -9.42 7.46
C GLU A 19 14.69 -9.78 8.39
N ASN A 20 14.07 -8.79 9.02
CA ASN A 20 12.91 -8.96 9.91
C ASN A 20 11.60 -8.55 9.23
N ASP A 21 11.57 -8.46 7.92
CA ASP A 21 10.42 -8.04 7.12
C ASP A 21 9.94 -6.61 7.42
N GLN A 22 10.83 -5.76 7.92
CA GLN A 22 10.49 -4.37 8.22
C GLN A 22 10.98 -3.45 7.12
N PRO A 23 10.17 -2.46 6.69
CA PRO A 23 10.55 -1.57 5.59
C PRO A 23 11.60 -0.53 6.00
N GLY A 24 11.83 -0.32 7.31
CA GLY A 24 12.71 0.74 7.75
C GLY A 24 12.24 2.11 7.25
N PRO A 25 13.14 2.95 6.72
CA PRO A 25 12.79 4.30 6.28
C PRO A 25 12.13 4.37 4.89
N LEU A 26 11.84 3.25 4.23
CA LEU A 26 11.34 3.24 2.84
C LEU A 26 10.03 4.00 2.66
N PHE A 27 9.21 4.09 3.70
CA PHE A 27 7.92 4.78 3.65
C PHE A 27 7.90 6.12 4.37
N ASP A 28 9.05 6.62 4.84
CA ASP A 28 9.13 7.91 5.54
C ASP A 28 8.63 9.06 4.67
N TRP A 29 8.80 8.96 3.36
CA TRP A 29 8.35 10.00 2.42
C TRP A 29 6.83 10.22 2.46
N LEU A 30 6.06 9.20 2.89
CA LEU A 30 4.60 9.30 2.97
C LEU A 30 4.12 10.22 4.08
N THR A 31 4.99 10.56 5.04
CA THR A 31 4.63 11.41 6.20
C THR A 31 5.57 12.59 6.39
N SER A 32 6.44 12.88 5.41
CA SER A 32 7.51 13.86 5.56
C SER A 32 7.23 15.22 4.90
N GLY A 33 6.06 15.41 4.33
CA GLY A 33 5.70 16.65 3.63
C GLY A 33 4.48 17.33 4.22
N ASP A 34 3.97 18.34 3.49
CA ASP A 34 2.85 19.16 3.91
C ASP A 34 1.60 18.98 3.05
N VAL A 35 1.71 18.26 1.92
CA VAL A 35 0.60 18.10 0.97
C VAL A 35 -0.16 16.83 1.31
N PRO A 36 -1.47 16.93 1.67
CA PRO A 36 -2.26 15.73 1.94
C PRO A 36 -2.36 14.84 0.69
N LEU A 37 -2.02 13.57 0.85
CA LEU A 37 -2.10 12.59 -0.25
C LEU A 37 -3.51 12.00 -0.37
N ASP A 38 -4.20 11.88 0.77
CA ASP A 38 -5.58 11.40 0.85
C ASP A 38 -6.32 12.11 1.98
N ASP A 39 -7.54 11.68 2.27
CA ASP A 39 -8.38 12.29 3.30
C ASP A 39 -8.13 11.75 4.72
N SER A 40 -7.15 10.87 4.90
CA SER A 40 -6.86 10.27 6.21
C SER A 40 -6.32 11.28 7.24
N GLY A 41 -5.68 12.35 6.77
CA GLY A 41 -4.98 13.31 7.63
C GLY A 41 -3.61 12.83 8.10
N VAL A 42 -3.21 11.62 7.73
CA VAL A 42 -1.94 11.00 8.14
C VAL A 42 -0.90 11.11 7.04
N LEU A 43 -1.28 10.83 5.79
CA LEU A 43 -0.35 10.83 4.66
C LEU A 43 -0.17 12.24 4.14
N LYS A 44 1.02 12.80 4.34
CA LYS A 44 1.40 14.12 3.86
C LYS A 44 2.76 14.05 3.20
N VAL A 45 2.82 14.43 1.94
CA VAL A 45 4.00 14.28 1.10
C VAL A 45 4.44 15.62 0.54
N SER A 46 5.61 15.65 -0.11
CA SER A 46 6.03 16.83 -0.87
C SER A 46 5.14 17.01 -2.09
N GLN A 47 5.13 18.23 -2.65
CA GLN A 47 4.37 18.50 -3.88
C GLN A 47 4.85 17.61 -5.03
N ALA A 48 6.16 17.41 -5.17
CA ALA A 48 6.70 16.53 -6.21
C ALA A 48 6.22 15.09 -6.06
N SER A 49 6.20 14.57 -4.82
CA SER A 49 5.69 13.24 -4.56
C SER A 49 4.19 13.13 -4.84
N TYR A 50 3.41 14.15 -4.50
CA TYR A 50 1.98 14.19 -4.78
C TYR A 50 1.74 14.16 -6.31
N ASP A 51 2.44 14.98 -7.05
CA ASP A 51 2.27 15.10 -8.51
C ASP A 51 2.59 13.78 -9.21
N HIS A 52 3.50 12.99 -8.65
CA HIS A 52 3.85 11.66 -9.19
C HIS A 52 2.87 10.59 -8.74
N THR A 53 2.49 10.59 -7.47
CA THR A 53 1.78 9.48 -6.83
C THR A 53 0.27 9.56 -7.02
N ARG A 54 -0.31 10.77 -6.87
CA ARG A 54 -1.77 10.91 -6.88
C ARG A 54 -2.41 10.46 -8.20
N PRO A 55 -1.90 10.88 -9.37
CA PRO A 55 -2.46 10.39 -10.63
C PRO A 55 -2.34 8.88 -10.80
N TYR A 56 -1.25 8.29 -10.30
CA TYR A 56 -1.07 6.84 -10.34
C TYR A 56 -2.11 6.13 -9.47
N TRP A 57 -2.32 6.60 -8.24
CA TRP A 57 -3.33 6.05 -7.34
C TRP A 57 -4.73 6.18 -7.93
N ASP A 58 -5.05 7.32 -8.56
CA ASP A 58 -6.36 7.53 -9.19
C ASP A 58 -6.61 6.55 -10.34
N SER A 59 -5.57 5.99 -10.93
CA SER A 59 -5.68 5.02 -12.03
C SER A 59 -5.86 3.57 -11.55
N ILE A 60 -5.69 3.30 -10.25
CA ILE A 60 -5.77 1.94 -9.71
C ILE A 60 -7.24 1.56 -9.50
N GLY A 61 -7.67 0.45 -10.09
CA GLY A 61 -9.00 -0.10 -9.85
C GLY A 61 -9.01 -1.17 -8.75
N VAL A 62 -7.98 -2.01 -8.74
CA VAL A 62 -7.87 -3.13 -7.79
C VAL A 62 -6.41 -3.27 -7.39
N THR A 63 -6.17 -3.54 -6.12
CA THR A 63 -4.84 -3.90 -5.61
C THR A 63 -4.76 -5.41 -5.45
N ILE A 64 -3.67 -6.00 -5.93
CA ILE A 64 -3.40 -7.42 -5.80
C ILE A 64 -2.18 -7.59 -4.89
N ALA A 65 -2.30 -8.39 -3.85
CA ALA A 65 -1.22 -8.60 -2.89
C ALA A 65 -1.10 -10.09 -2.54
N GLY A 66 0.12 -10.49 -2.14
CA GLY A 66 0.32 -11.82 -1.58
C GLY A 66 -0.12 -11.91 -0.13
N ARG A 67 -0.28 -13.13 0.37
CA ARG A 67 -0.74 -13.36 1.75
C ARG A 67 0.24 -12.83 2.79
N HIS A 68 1.54 -12.92 2.54
CA HIS A 68 2.54 -12.46 3.50
C HIS A 68 2.43 -10.95 3.76
N VAL A 69 2.29 -10.16 2.71
CA VAL A 69 2.07 -8.71 2.83
C VAL A 69 0.75 -8.42 3.55
N PHE A 70 -0.29 -9.16 3.22
CA PHE A 70 -1.58 -9.05 3.90
C PHE A 70 -1.44 -9.30 5.41
N ASP A 71 -0.73 -10.36 5.80
CA ASP A 71 -0.54 -10.69 7.22
C ASP A 71 0.33 -9.63 7.93
N LEU A 72 1.40 -9.15 7.28
CA LEU A 72 2.28 -8.12 7.86
C LEU A 72 1.57 -6.80 8.13
N THR A 73 0.60 -6.45 7.30
CA THR A 73 -0.14 -5.18 7.42
C THR A 73 -1.48 -5.34 8.13
N ASP A 74 -1.79 -6.53 8.62
CA ASP A 74 -3.13 -6.89 9.12
C ASP A 74 -4.22 -6.51 8.10
N GLY A 75 -3.93 -6.74 6.82
CA GLY A 75 -4.84 -6.37 5.74
C GLY A 75 -5.14 -4.88 5.69
N TRP A 76 -4.17 -4.04 6.02
CA TRP A 76 -4.30 -2.58 6.09
C TRP A 76 -5.42 -2.16 7.05
N ASP A 77 -5.60 -2.95 8.12
CA ASP A 77 -6.62 -2.72 9.15
C ASP A 77 -8.04 -2.60 8.55
N GLY A 78 -8.30 -3.38 7.50
CA GLY A 78 -9.60 -3.39 6.82
C GLY A 78 -9.86 -2.25 5.85
N THR A 79 -8.89 -1.35 5.67
CA THR A 79 -9.00 -0.21 4.75
C THR A 79 -8.04 -0.41 3.59
N PRO A 80 -8.53 -0.66 2.37
CA PRO A 80 -7.65 -0.90 1.23
C PRO A 80 -6.65 0.25 0.98
N PRO A 81 -5.42 -0.07 0.57
CA PRO A 81 -4.42 0.95 0.29
C PRO A 81 -4.78 1.76 -0.96
N ALA A 82 -4.22 2.95 -1.08
CA ALA A 82 -4.39 3.85 -2.23
C ALA A 82 -5.85 4.22 -2.54
N GLY A 83 -6.76 4.06 -1.58
CA GLY A 83 -8.16 4.43 -1.75
C GLY A 83 -8.96 3.54 -2.70
N VAL A 84 -8.44 2.36 -3.06
CA VAL A 84 -9.19 1.41 -3.90
C VAL A 84 -10.32 0.75 -3.10
N ASP A 85 -11.34 0.27 -3.82
CA ASP A 85 -12.48 -0.41 -3.19
C ASP A 85 -12.22 -1.89 -2.93
N HIS A 86 -11.29 -2.49 -3.68
CA HIS A 86 -11.07 -3.93 -3.64
C HIS A 86 -9.60 -4.28 -3.56
N VAL A 87 -9.29 -5.26 -2.71
CA VAL A 87 -7.99 -5.92 -2.66
C VAL A 87 -8.19 -7.40 -2.90
N VAL A 88 -7.42 -7.96 -3.82
CA VAL A 88 -7.37 -9.41 -4.06
C VAL A 88 -6.12 -9.95 -3.39
N VAL A 89 -6.28 -10.90 -2.49
CA VAL A 89 -5.16 -11.56 -1.81
C VAL A 89 -4.95 -12.94 -2.43
N VAL A 90 -3.75 -13.14 -2.98
CA VAL A 90 -3.36 -14.45 -3.53
C VAL A 90 -2.84 -15.31 -2.38
N THR A 91 -3.54 -16.39 -2.08
CA THR A 91 -3.27 -17.18 -0.89
C THR A 91 -3.74 -18.62 -1.05
N HIS A 92 -3.07 -19.54 -0.35
CA HIS A 92 -3.51 -20.93 -0.21
C HIS A 92 -4.39 -21.14 1.02
N ARG A 93 -4.52 -20.13 1.88
CA ARG A 93 -5.33 -20.18 3.10
C ARG A 93 -6.56 -19.30 2.94
N GLY A 94 -7.61 -19.62 3.68
CA GLY A 94 -8.80 -18.79 3.69
C GLY A 94 -8.61 -17.46 4.42
N ARG A 95 -9.60 -16.61 4.32
CA ARG A 95 -9.66 -15.34 5.07
C ARG A 95 -9.54 -15.63 6.57
N PRO A 96 -8.76 -14.85 7.32
CA PRO A 96 -8.67 -15.05 8.78
C PRO A 96 -10.04 -14.95 9.44
N GLU A 97 -10.32 -15.88 10.34
CA GLU A 97 -11.60 -15.93 11.05
C GLU A 97 -11.78 -14.68 11.91
N GLY A 98 -12.94 -14.04 11.79
CA GLY A 98 -13.27 -12.84 12.57
C GLY A 98 -12.53 -11.57 12.16
N TRP A 99 -11.70 -11.62 11.14
CA TRP A 99 -10.97 -10.45 10.67
C TRP A 99 -11.91 -9.51 9.91
N HIS A 100 -12.08 -8.29 10.41
CA HIS A 100 -12.86 -7.21 9.78
C HIS A 100 -14.05 -7.75 8.96
N PRO A 101 -15.09 -8.31 9.59
CA PRO A 101 -16.14 -9.04 8.87
C PRO A 101 -16.88 -8.17 7.84
N ASP A 102 -16.81 -6.84 7.99
CA ASP A 102 -17.46 -5.91 7.08
C ASP A 102 -16.54 -5.41 5.95
N ALA A 103 -15.29 -5.83 5.95
CA ALA A 103 -14.33 -5.41 4.91
C ALA A 103 -14.46 -6.24 3.63
#